data_d5407f2eadee9bbd88797414b0f1e27c
#
_entry.id   d5407f2eadee9bbd88797414b0f1e27c
#
_cell.length_a   1.000
_cell.length_b   1.000
_cell.length_c   1.000
_cell.angle_alpha   90.00
_cell.angle_beta   90.00
_cell.angle_gamma   90.00
#
_symmetry.space_group_name_H-M   'P 1'
#
loop_
_entity.id
_entity.type
_entity.pdbx_description
1 polymer ?
#
loop_
_entity_poly.entity_id
_entity_poly.type
_entity_poly.pdbx_seq_one_letter_code
_entity_poly.pdbx_strand_id
1 'polypeptide(L)'
;SEAVFLFLAAFTLASALVVVLNNQLLYSAIALLFTLFGVAGLYIFLWADFIAGVQLLVYIGGINVLIIFGIMLTNRISSVRLSQTNLQQGVGGVFAFWIFIIISIVISKTSWFQMTSAEPSETVGKVGTLLMTKYVLPFEAASILLLGALIGAAILSLSLIHISEPTRQHW
;
A
#
# COMPACT_ATOMS: atom_id res chain seq x y z
N SER A 1 4.68 17.28 -19.20
CA SER A 1 5.60 17.47 -19.00
C SER A 1 6.48 17.10 -17.83
N GLU A 2 7.79 17.20 -18.08
CA GLU A 2 8.83 16.75 -17.16
C GLU A 2 8.75 17.37 -15.76
N ALA A 3 8.37 18.63 -15.67
CA ALA A 3 8.25 19.33 -14.38
C ALA A 3 7.20 18.69 -13.46
N VAL A 4 6.08 18.25 -13.99
CA VAL A 4 5.02 17.57 -13.21
C VAL A 4 5.48 16.20 -12.75
N PHE A 5 6.19 15.47 -13.60
CA PHE A 5 6.80 14.19 -13.24
C PHE A 5 7.81 14.35 -12.10
N LEU A 6 8.72 15.30 -12.22
CA LEU A 6 9.72 15.58 -11.17
C LEU A 6 9.06 16.02 -9.86
N PHE A 7 8.01 16.82 -9.93
CA PHE A 7 7.23 17.21 -8.77
C PHE A 7 6.59 15.99 -8.08
N LEU A 8 5.92 15.12 -8.84
CA LEU A 8 5.31 13.90 -8.29
C LEU A 8 6.35 12.93 -7.72
N ALA A 9 7.47 12.75 -8.40
CA ALA A 9 8.57 11.92 -7.91
C ALA A 9 9.15 12.47 -6.60
N ALA A 10 9.43 13.76 -6.55
CA ALA A 10 9.93 14.43 -5.35
C ALA A 10 8.92 14.37 -4.20
N PHE A 11 7.64 14.60 -4.48
CA PHE A 11 6.56 14.49 -3.50
C PHE A 11 6.44 13.07 -2.93
N THR A 12 6.50 12.05 -3.78
CA THR A 12 6.45 10.64 -3.38
C THR A 12 7.64 10.27 -2.50
N LEU A 13 8.84 10.67 -2.89
CA LEU A 13 10.06 10.42 -2.11
C LEU A 13 10.05 11.16 -0.78
N ALA A 14 9.65 12.42 -0.77
CA ALA A 14 9.58 13.22 0.45
C ALA A 14 8.57 12.63 1.45
N SER A 15 7.37 12.26 0.98
CA SER A 15 6.37 11.62 1.85
C SER A 15 6.83 10.25 2.35
N ALA A 16 7.52 9.45 1.53
CA ALA A 16 8.10 8.17 1.94
C ALA A 16 9.19 8.35 3.02
N LEU A 17 10.01 9.37 2.92
CA LEU A 17 10.98 9.71 3.98
C LEU A 17 10.28 10.06 5.30
N VAL A 18 9.20 10.82 5.25
CA VAL A 18 8.40 11.14 6.45
C VAL A 18 7.82 9.89 7.08
N VAL A 19 7.36 8.90 6.29
CA VAL A 19 6.88 7.59 6.82
C VAL A 19 7.94 6.93 7.69
N VAL A 20 9.17 6.90 7.24
CA VAL A 20 10.27 6.17 7.91
C VAL A 20 10.84 6.95 9.08
N LEU A 21 10.95 8.28 8.96
CA LEU A 21 11.61 9.13 9.95
C LEU A 21 10.69 9.52 11.11
N ASN A 22 9.37 9.38 10.96
CA ASN A 22 8.43 9.79 11.98
C ASN A 22 8.31 8.72 13.08
N ASN A 23 8.37 9.17 14.33
CA ASN A 23 8.24 8.29 15.50
C ASN A 23 6.78 8.01 15.91
N GLN A 24 5.83 8.74 15.33
CA GLN A 24 4.41 8.58 15.64
C GLN A 24 3.71 7.80 14.54
N LEU A 25 3.17 6.63 14.89
CA LEU A 25 2.53 5.71 13.94
C LEU A 25 1.39 6.35 13.12
N LEU A 26 0.58 7.21 13.76
CA LEU A 26 -0.52 7.88 13.07
C LEU A 26 -0.02 8.81 11.96
N TYR A 27 0.99 9.62 12.26
CA TYR A 27 1.57 10.52 11.24
C TYR A 27 2.29 9.76 10.15
N SER A 28 2.96 8.64 10.48
CA SER A 28 3.56 7.76 9.49
C SER A 28 2.50 7.14 8.56
N ALA A 29 1.35 6.73 9.09
CA ALA A 29 0.26 6.19 8.29
C ALA A 29 -0.38 7.25 7.37
N ILE A 30 -0.50 8.50 7.84
CA ILE A 30 -0.97 9.61 7.00
C ILE A 30 0.07 9.94 5.92
N ALA A 31 1.36 9.97 6.26
CA ALA A 31 2.42 10.17 5.27
C ALA A 31 2.44 9.06 4.22
N LEU A 32 2.15 7.81 4.62
CA LEU A 32 2.00 6.67 3.72
C LEU A 32 0.84 6.88 2.72
N LEU A 33 -0.27 7.48 3.15
CA LEU A 33 -1.37 7.84 2.25
C LEU A 33 -0.88 8.75 1.13
N PHE A 34 -0.11 9.78 1.45
CA PHE A 34 0.45 10.69 0.45
C PHE A 34 1.48 10.01 -0.46
N THR A 35 2.28 9.10 0.09
CA THR A 35 3.23 8.29 -0.71
C THR A 35 2.49 7.43 -1.72
N LEU A 36 1.45 6.71 -1.29
CA LEU A 36 0.65 5.87 -2.17
C LEU A 36 -0.10 6.69 -3.22
N PHE A 37 -0.55 7.89 -2.88
CA PHE A 37 -1.16 8.82 -3.82
C PHE A 37 -0.15 9.30 -4.87
N GLY A 38 1.06 9.62 -4.46
CA GLY A 38 2.15 9.96 -5.38
C GLY A 38 2.46 8.83 -6.36
N VAL A 39 2.49 7.58 -5.86
CA VAL A 39 2.67 6.38 -6.71
C VAL A 39 1.54 6.24 -7.73
N ALA A 40 0.29 6.48 -7.34
CA ALA A 40 -0.83 6.48 -8.29
C ALA A 40 -0.65 7.52 -9.39
N GLY A 41 -0.17 8.72 -9.05
CA GLY A 41 0.19 9.75 -10.02
C GLY A 41 1.29 9.31 -10.99
N LEU A 42 2.32 8.61 -10.50
CA LEU A 42 3.36 8.04 -11.36
C LEU A 42 2.83 6.96 -12.31
N TYR A 43 1.87 6.14 -11.89
CA TYR A 43 1.21 5.17 -12.77
C TYR A 43 0.46 5.85 -13.93
N ILE A 44 -0.17 7.01 -13.68
CA ILE A 44 -0.81 7.79 -14.74
C ILE A 44 0.22 8.24 -15.78
N PHE A 45 1.42 8.66 -15.35
CA PHE A 45 2.51 8.99 -16.28
C PHE A 45 3.00 7.83 -17.12
N LEU A 46 2.87 6.61 -16.61
CA LEU A 46 3.21 5.37 -17.32
C LEU A 46 2.07 4.85 -18.21
N TRP A 47 0.99 5.61 -18.39
CA TRP A 47 -0.22 5.19 -19.11
C TRP A 47 -0.86 3.91 -18.55
N ALA A 48 -0.66 3.67 -17.26
CA ALA A 48 -1.19 2.51 -16.54
C ALA A 48 -2.49 2.89 -15.78
N ASP A 49 -3.51 3.31 -16.50
CA ASP A 49 -4.76 3.86 -15.93
C ASP A 49 -5.45 2.88 -14.99
N PHE A 50 -5.53 1.61 -15.39
CA PHE A 50 -6.14 0.56 -14.57
C PHE A 50 -5.39 0.38 -13.24
N ILE A 51 -4.07 0.31 -13.30
CA ILE A 51 -3.23 0.15 -12.10
C ILE A 51 -3.30 1.39 -11.21
N ALA A 52 -3.36 2.59 -11.78
CA ALA A 52 -3.58 3.81 -11.02
C ALA A 52 -4.92 3.78 -10.27
N GLY A 53 -5.99 3.35 -10.93
CA GLY A 53 -7.31 3.16 -10.30
C GLY A 53 -7.29 2.13 -9.16
N VAL A 54 -6.64 0.99 -9.37
CA VAL A 54 -6.45 -0.05 -8.34
C VAL A 54 -5.64 0.49 -7.15
N GLN A 55 -4.58 1.25 -7.42
CA GLN A 55 -3.78 1.89 -6.39
C GLN A 55 -4.63 2.78 -5.47
N LEU A 56 -5.49 3.62 -6.06
CA LEU A 56 -6.37 4.51 -5.31
C LEU A 56 -7.43 3.74 -4.51
N LEU A 57 -8.10 2.78 -5.14
CA LEU A 57 -9.23 2.08 -4.52
C LEU A 57 -8.78 1.06 -3.47
N VAL A 58 -7.77 0.25 -3.78
CA VAL A 58 -7.35 -0.85 -2.91
C VAL A 58 -6.33 -0.40 -1.87
N TYR A 59 -5.24 0.25 -2.30
CA TYR A 59 -4.16 0.61 -1.38
C TYR A 59 -4.51 1.82 -0.52
N ILE A 60 -5.02 2.89 -1.09
CA ILE A 60 -5.38 4.08 -0.34
C ILE A 60 -6.73 3.89 0.34
N GLY A 61 -7.77 3.56 -0.42
CA GLY A 61 -9.15 3.45 0.08
C GLY A 61 -9.38 2.25 0.98
N GLY A 62 -8.79 1.10 0.68
CA GLY A 62 -8.93 -0.12 1.47
C GLY A 62 -7.89 -0.23 2.58
N ILE A 63 -6.66 -0.56 2.19
CA ILE A 63 -5.62 -0.98 3.14
C ILE A 63 -5.17 0.16 4.06
N ASN A 64 -4.82 1.32 3.49
CA ASN A 64 -4.25 2.41 4.29
C ASN A 64 -5.27 3.05 5.23
N VAL A 65 -6.52 3.17 4.79
CA VAL A 65 -7.61 3.66 5.67
C VAL A 65 -7.85 2.70 6.85
N LEU A 66 -7.80 1.39 6.60
CA LEU A 66 -7.90 0.39 7.68
C LEU A 66 -6.72 0.49 8.66
N ILE A 67 -5.50 0.72 8.16
CA ILE A 67 -4.32 0.92 9.02
C ILE A 67 -4.49 2.16 9.89
N ILE A 68 -4.89 3.28 9.32
CA ILE A 68 -5.13 4.54 10.07
C ILE A 68 -6.20 4.32 11.13
N PHE A 69 -7.31 3.68 10.77
CA PHE A 69 -8.40 3.40 11.70
C PHE A 69 -7.96 2.45 12.82
N GLY A 70 -7.23 1.38 12.48
CA GLY A 70 -6.66 0.46 13.46
C GLY A 70 -5.71 1.14 14.44
N ILE A 71 -4.83 2.02 13.96
CA ILE A 71 -3.92 2.80 14.81
C ILE A 71 -4.71 3.75 15.72
N MET A 72 -5.74 4.41 15.22
CA MET A 72 -6.57 5.31 16.02
C MET A 72 -7.28 4.57 17.15
N LEU A 73 -7.76 3.35 16.91
CA LEU A 73 -8.42 2.55 17.93
C LEU A 73 -7.44 2.02 18.99
N THR A 74 -6.22 1.68 18.60
CA THR A 74 -5.20 1.10 19.50
C THR A 74 -4.41 2.14 20.27
N ASN A 75 -4.29 3.36 19.76
CA ASN A 75 -3.45 4.41 20.36
C ASN A 75 -3.93 4.92 21.72
N ARG A 76 -5.14 4.57 22.15
CA ARG A 76 -5.64 4.89 23.50
C ARG A 76 -5.12 3.97 24.60
N ILE A 77 -4.45 2.86 24.27
CA ILE A 77 -4.08 1.81 25.24
C ILE A 77 -2.60 1.84 25.62
N SER A 78 -1.73 2.46 24.84
CA SER A 78 -0.29 2.45 25.11
C SER A 78 0.30 3.83 25.39
N SER A 79 0.12 4.32 26.60
CA SER A 79 0.97 5.37 27.19
C SER A 79 2.32 4.84 27.68
N VAL A 80 2.71 3.65 27.26
CA VAL A 80 4.05 3.12 27.55
C VAL A 80 5.01 3.67 26.49
N ARG A 81 5.67 4.77 26.86
CA ARG A 81 6.89 5.21 26.17
C ARG A 81 7.96 4.12 26.36
N LEU A 82 7.96 3.16 25.45
CA LEU A 82 9.17 2.34 25.27
C LEU A 82 10.19 3.26 24.62
N SER A 83 11.12 3.74 25.44
CA SER A 83 12.37 4.39 25.00
C SER A 83 13.17 3.35 24.20
N GLN A 84 12.82 3.16 22.93
CA GLN A 84 13.64 2.38 22.02
C GLN A 84 14.74 3.31 21.50
N THR A 85 15.92 3.09 22.00
CA THR A 85 17.15 3.70 21.51
C THR A 85 17.34 3.39 20.02
N ASN A 86 17.59 4.43 19.24
CA ASN A 86 17.64 4.47 17.77
C ASN A 86 18.77 3.64 17.10
N LEU A 87 19.34 2.62 17.75
CA LEU A 87 20.36 1.79 17.13
C LEU A 87 19.87 1.01 15.90
N GLN A 88 18.60 0.63 15.91
CA GLN A 88 17.99 -0.11 14.80
C GLN A 88 17.80 0.74 13.53
N GLN A 89 17.62 2.04 13.67
CA GLN A 89 17.50 2.95 12.51
C GLN A 89 18.80 3.06 11.72
N GLY A 90 19.96 3.07 12.41
CA GLY A 90 21.27 3.09 11.76
C GLY A 90 21.53 1.83 10.94
N VAL A 91 21.28 0.66 11.53
CA VAL A 91 21.44 -0.63 10.84
C VAL A 91 20.49 -0.75 9.67
N GLY A 92 19.20 -0.40 9.86
CA GLY A 92 18.21 -0.39 8.78
C GLY A 92 18.59 0.56 7.63
N GLY A 93 19.13 1.73 7.94
CA GLY A 93 19.63 2.70 6.96
C GLY A 93 20.79 2.14 6.12
N VAL A 94 21.72 1.43 6.73
CA VAL A 94 22.83 0.79 6.00
C VAL A 94 22.32 -0.28 5.04
N PHE A 95 21.40 -1.15 5.48
CA PHE A 95 20.78 -2.16 4.59
C PHE A 95 20.00 -1.51 3.45
N ALA A 96 19.21 -0.49 3.72
CA ALA A 96 18.47 0.24 2.69
C ALA A 96 19.40 0.87 1.66
N PHE A 97 20.51 1.45 2.09
CA PHE A 97 21.51 2.03 1.21
C PHE A 97 22.20 0.97 0.32
N TRP A 98 22.51 -0.20 0.87
CA TRP A 98 23.05 -1.32 0.09
C TRP A 98 22.07 -1.81 -0.99
N ILE A 99 20.80 -1.98 -0.62
CA ILE A 99 19.76 -2.37 -1.58
C ILE A 99 19.60 -1.31 -2.66
N PHE A 100 19.63 -0.03 -2.30
CA PHE A 100 19.55 1.07 -3.24
C PHE A 100 20.71 1.06 -4.26
N ILE A 101 21.94 0.81 -3.80
CA ILE A 101 23.11 0.69 -4.68
C ILE A 101 22.94 -0.48 -5.63
N ILE A 102 22.55 -1.66 -5.14
CA ILE A 102 22.37 -2.85 -5.97
C ILE A 102 21.33 -2.59 -7.06
N ILE A 103 20.17 -2.05 -6.71
CA ILE A 103 19.11 -1.72 -7.66
C ILE A 103 19.60 -0.69 -8.69
N SER A 104 20.32 0.34 -8.25
CA SER A 104 20.88 1.38 -9.14
C SER A 104 21.86 0.79 -10.15
N ILE A 105 22.71 -0.15 -9.73
CA ILE A 105 23.66 -0.84 -10.62
C ILE A 105 22.90 -1.71 -11.63
N VAL A 106 21.88 -2.45 -11.19
CA VAL A 106 21.06 -3.28 -12.09
C VAL A 106 20.37 -2.42 -13.14
N ILE A 107 19.73 -1.34 -12.73
CA ILE A 107 19.04 -0.40 -13.65
C ILE A 107 20.02 0.18 -14.66
N SER A 108 21.23 0.59 -14.23
CA SER A 108 22.24 1.21 -15.08
C SER A 108 22.86 0.23 -16.10
N LYS A 109 22.97 -1.05 -15.73
CA LYS A 109 23.58 -2.09 -16.58
C LYS A 109 22.59 -2.82 -17.46
N THR A 110 21.30 -2.68 -17.21
CA THR A 110 20.26 -3.34 -18.01
C THR A 110 20.07 -2.59 -19.32
N SER A 111 20.21 -3.28 -20.44
CA SER A 111 19.83 -2.75 -21.75
C SER A 111 18.30 -2.75 -21.87
N TRP A 112 17.68 -1.59 -21.66
CA TRP A 112 16.24 -1.45 -21.79
C TRP A 112 15.83 -1.50 -23.26
N PHE A 113 14.85 -2.34 -23.56
CA PHE A 113 14.27 -2.40 -24.90
C PHE A 113 13.46 -1.11 -25.15
N GLN A 114 13.94 -0.27 -26.05
CA GLN A 114 13.22 0.94 -26.46
C GLN A 114 12.18 0.56 -27.52
N MET A 115 10.95 0.40 -27.10
CA MET A 115 9.85 0.38 -28.05
C MET A 115 9.57 1.81 -28.51
N THR A 116 9.50 1.99 -29.83
CA THR A 116 8.90 3.20 -30.41
C THR A 116 7.50 3.33 -29.83
N SER A 117 7.19 4.48 -29.24
CA SER A 117 5.96 4.73 -28.49
C SER A 117 4.72 4.25 -29.27
N ALA A 118 4.17 3.13 -28.84
CA ALA A 118 2.81 2.78 -29.23
C ALA A 118 1.88 3.82 -28.58
N GLU A 119 0.91 4.32 -29.37
CA GLU A 119 -0.10 5.24 -28.82
C GLU A 119 -0.75 4.61 -27.57
N PRO A 120 -0.99 5.44 -26.53
CA PRO A 120 -1.61 4.95 -25.31
C PRO A 120 -2.99 4.39 -25.65
N SER A 121 -3.16 3.10 -25.46
CA SER A 121 -4.42 2.41 -25.68
C SER A 121 -5.13 2.26 -24.35
N GLU A 122 -6.47 2.35 -24.36
CA GLU A 122 -7.32 2.11 -23.19
C GLU A 122 -6.93 0.79 -22.50
N THR A 123 -6.40 0.90 -21.28
CA THR A 123 -5.92 -0.27 -20.55
C THR A 123 -7.06 -0.99 -19.82
N VAL A 124 -8.08 -0.26 -19.37
CA VAL A 124 -9.18 -0.79 -18.55
C VAL A 124 -9.97 -1.87 -19.31
N GLY A 125 -10.42 -1.57 -20.54
CA GLY A 125 -11.16 -2.52 -21.37
C GLY A 125 -10.35 -3.75 -21.73
N LYS A 126 -9.07 -3.57 -22.08
CA LYS A 126 -8.17 -4.69 -22.41
C LYS A 126 -7.92 -5.60 -21.21
N VAL A 127 -7.65 -5.04 -20.03
CA VAL A 127 -7.44 -5.82 -18.80
C VAL A 127 -8.73 -6.55 -18.42
N GLY A 128 -9.89 -5.89 -18.51
CA GLY A 128 -11.19 -6.52 -18.25
C GLY A 128 -11.43 -7.73 -19.15
N THR A 129 -11.20 -7.59 -20.46
CA THR A 129 -11.32 -8.71 -21.41
C THR A 129 -10.35 -9.83 -21.10
N LEU A 130 -9.11 -9.54 -20.78
CA LEU A 130 -8.10 -10.53 -20.42
C LEU A 130 -8.47 -11.29 -19.14
N LEU A 131 -9.00 -10.61 -18.14
CA LEU A 131 -9.47 -11.23 -16.88
C LEU A 131 -10.63 -12.18 -17.10
N MET A 132 -11.53 -11.87 -18.06
CA MET A 132 -12.69 -12.70 -18.37
C MET A 132 -12.41 -13.82 -19.39
N THR A 133 -11.24 -13.82 -20.04
CA THR A 133 -10.90 -14.81 -21.07
C THR A 133 -9.64 -15.60 -20.70
N LYS A 134 -8.47 -15.00 -20.79
CA LYS A 134 -7.20 -15.69 -20.60
C LYS A 134 -6.82 -15.90 -19.14
N TYR A 135 -7.21 -14.98 -18.25
CA TYR A 135 -6.84 -14.98 -16.84
C TYR A 135 -8.06 -15.24 -15.91
N VAL A 136 -9.01 -16.04 -16.36
CA VAL A 136 -10.19 -16.41 -15.56
C VAL A 136 -9.81 -17.15 -14.27
N LEU A 137 -8.82 -18.05 -14.32
CA LEU A 137 -8.37 -18.79 -13.14
C LEU A 137 -7.82 -17.89 -12.04
N PRO A 138 -6.87 -16.97 -12.29
CA PRO A 138 -6.45 -16.00 -11.28
C PRO A 138 -7.57 -15.10 -10.78
N PHE A 139 -8.50 -14.71 -11.66
CA PHE A 139 -9.67 -13.92 -11.29
C PHE A 139 -10.58 -14.67 -10.32
N GLU A 140 -10.88 -15.95 -10.60
CA GLU A 140 -11.66 -16.82 -9.73
C GLU A 140 -10.97 -17.05 -8.39
N ALA A 141 -9.65 -17.30 -8.39
CA ALA A 141 -8.86 -17.46 -7.18
C ALA A 141 -8.92 -16.20 -6.30
N ALA A 142 -8.86 -15.00 -6.89
CA ALA A 142 -9.00 -13.75 -6.17
C ALA A 142 -10.39 -13.58 -5.55
N SER A 143 -11.46 -14.00 -6.25
CA SER A 143 -12.82 -13.95 -5.71
C SER A 143 -13.03 -14.88 -4.53
N ILE A 144 -12.45 -16.08 -4.56
CA ILE A 144 -12.47 -17.03 -3.45
C ILE A 144 -11.69 -16.45 -2.25
N LEU A 145 -10.53 -15.84 -2.50
CA LEU A 145 -9.75 -15.19 -1.45
C LEU A 145 -10.52 -14.04 -0.79
N LEU A 146 -11.21 -13.21 -1.56
CA LEU A 146 -12.06 -12.13 -1.06
C LEU A 146 -13.21 -12.68 -0.20
N LEU A 147 -13.86 -13.74 -0.65
CA LEU A 147 -14.90 -14.41 0.11
C LEU A 147 -14.37 -14.95 1.43
N GLY A 148 -13.23 -15.63 1.39
CA GLY A 148 -12.58 -16.16 2.60
C GLY A 148 -12.20 -15.06 3.58
N ALA A 149 -11.69 -13.93 3.10
CA ALA A 149 -11.38 -12.77 3.92
C ALA A 149 -12.63 -12.16 4.58
N LEU A 150 -13.73 -12.05 3.83
CA LEU A 150 -14.99 -11.54 4.33
C LEU A 150 -15.59 -12.45 5.42
N ILE A 151 -15.59 -13.78 5.20
CA ILE A 151 -16.05 -14.76 6.17
C ILE A 151 -15.18 -14.72 7.43
N GLY A 152 -13.86 -14.67 7.28
CA GLY A 152 -12.92 -14.57 8.39
C GLY A 152 -13.16 -13.30 9.23
N ALA A 153 -13.33 -12.16 8.61
CA ALA A 153 -13.65 -10.91 9.29
C ALA A 153 -14.99 -10.98 10.05
N ALA A 154 -16.01 -11.58 9.44
CA ALA A 154 -17.33 -11.76 10.08
C ALA A 154 -17.24 -12.68 11.32
N ILE A 155 -16.55 -13.81 11.23
CA ILE A 155 -16.37 -14.75 12.36
C ILE A 155 -15.63 -14.06 13.51
N LEU A 156 -14.54 -13.33 13.22
CA LEU A 156 -13.78 -12.62 14.24
C LEU A 156 -14.63 -11.54 14.94
N SER A 157 -15.41 -10.77 14.19
CA SER A 157 -16.29 -9.74 14.77
C SER A 157 -17.39 -10.35 15.64
N LEU A 158 -17.98 -11.47 15.23
CA LEU A 158 -19.01 -12.18 16.01
C LEU A 158 -18.43 -12.81 17.27
N SER A 159 -17.23 -13.38 17.22
CA SER A 159 -16.57 -13.96 18.38
C SER A 159 -16.25 -12.91 19.46
N LEU A 160 -15.87 -11.70 19.06
CA LEU A 160 -15.63 -10.59 19.98
C LEU A 160 -16.91 -10.10 20.65
N ILE A 161 -18.04 -10.10 19.96
CA ILE A 161 -19.36 -9.77 20.53
C ILE A 161 -19.75 -10.80 21.59
N HIS A 162 -19.53 -12.09 21.36
CA HIS A 162 -19.82 -13.16 22.32
C HIS A 162 -18.94 -13.09 23.59
N ILE A 163 -17.71 -12.63 23.49
CA ILE A 163 -16.80 -12.46 24.63
C ILE A 163 -17.16 -11.21 25.46
N SER A 164 -17.74 -10.20 24.82
CA SER A 164 -18.12 -8.93 25.49
C SER A 164 -19.50 -8.92 26.13
N GLU A 165 -20.31 -9.99 25.99
CA GLU A 165 -21.52 -10.16 26.80
C GLU A 165 -21.18 -10.94 28.08
N PRO A 166 -20.94 -10.26 29.23
CA PRO A 166 -20.96 -10.94 30.49
C PRO A 166 -22.39 -11.35 30.78
N THR A 167 -22.64 -12.65 30.77
CA THR A 167 -23.74 -13.34 31.44
C THR A 167 -24.68 -12.41 32.23
N ARG A 168 -25.68 -11.83 31.56
CA ARG A 168 -26.93 -11.46 32.17
C ARG A 168 -27.78 -12.72 32.28
N GLN A 169 -27.35 -13.65 33.11
CA GLN A 169 -28.21 -14.69 33.62
C GLN A 169 -28.31 -14.50 35.14
N HIS A 170 -29.54 -14.48 35.54
CA HIS A 170 -30.06 -14.54 36.89
C HIS A 170 -30.31 -13.18 37.58
N TRP A 171 -31.51 -12.71 37.49
CA TRP A 171 -32.52 -12.85 38.62
C TRP A 171 -33.92 -12.81 37.99
#